data_14d7d81d131598455a3ea3be74e2be31
#
_entry.id   14d7d81d131598455a3ea3be74e2be31
#
_cell.length_a   1.000
_cell.length_b   1.000
_cell.length_c   1.000
_cell.angle_alpha   90.00
_cell.angle_beta   90.00
_cell.angle_gamma   90.00
#
_symmetry.space_group_name_H-M   'P 1'
#
loop_
_entity.id
_entity.type
_entity.pdbx_description
1 polymer ?
#
loop_
_entity_poly.entity_id
_entity_poly.type
_entity_poly.pdbx_seq_one_letter_code
_entity_poly.pdbx_strand_id
1 'polypeptide(L)'
;MSAIEKLERLNYERNTLKKFLLEHFPLSDLQQVFSDYHIGTAKNSETIFPQIDIQGRCRTAKIMAYDENGHRIKDKMDRIDWLHARIMKKKGLKPSDWNLKQCLFGEHLLSSRSNEAVCLVESEKTAIICALVYPEYLWLACGGKQNLKPEMCQALAGRNVVLCPDADAVANWEERRSKLFSFCQNIEMFDWYEDELEGSKRDIADVLLEFQEEVQETTQEEIKPTTVGDVCQWTKELGIDPDRVHINL
;
A
#
# COMPACT_ATOMS: atom_id res chain seq x y z
N MET A 1 -26.47 5.26 -6.84
CA MET A 1 -25.35 5.15 -5.88
C MET A 1 -24.40 4.09 -6.40
N SER A 2 -23.18 4.48 -6.74
CA SER A 2 -22.13 3.58 -7.24
C SER A 2 -21.70 2.58 -6.15
N ALA A 3 -20.96 1.52 -6.55
CA ALA A 3 -20.39 0.60 -5.56
C ALA A 3 -19.38 1.32 -4.64
N ILE A 4 -18.68 2.31 -5.17
CA ILE A 4 -17.69 3.13 -4.45
C ILE A 4 -18.38 4.00 -3.39
N GLU A 5 -19.43 4.75 -3.75
CA GLU A 5 -20.21 5.55 -2.81
C GLU A 5 -20.80 4.73 -1.64
N LYS A 6 -21.11 3.45 -1.89
CA LYS A 6 -21.56 2.56 -0.81
C LYS A 6 -20.45 2.15 0.14
N LEU A 7 -19.21 2.03 -0.34
CA LEU A 7 -18.05 1.74 0.50
C LEU A 7 -17.68 2.95 1.38
N GLU A 8 -17.75 4.16 0.84
CA GLU A 8 -17.43 5.42 1.53
C GLU A 8 -18.39 5.77 2.68
N ARG A 9 -19.64 5.30 2.62
CA ARG A 9 -20.63 5.55 3.69
C ARG A 9 -20.48 4.68 4.94
N LEU A 10 -19.55 3.73 4.92
CA LEU A 10 -19.34 2.85 6.06
C LEU A 10 -18.56 3.60 7.16
N ASN A 11 -19.11 3.55 8.36
CA ASN A 11 -18.70 4.29 9.55
C ASN A 11 -17.20 4.17 9.85
N TYR A 12 -16.41 5.16 9.45
CA TYR A 12 -14.96 5.22 9.65
C TYR A 12 -14.54 5.21 11.12
N GLU A 13 -15.40 5.65 12.05
CA GLU A 13 -15.07 5.70 13.47
C GLU A 13 -14.85 4.32 14.08
N ARG A 14 -15.39 3.28 13.46
CA ARG A 14 -15.21 1.89 13.91
C ARG A 14 -14.04 1.18 13.27
N ASN A 15 -13.39 1.77 12.27
CA ASN A 15 -12.27 1.13 11.57
C ASN A 15 -11.07 1.00 12.51
N THR A 16 -10.65 -0.23 12.78
CA THR A 16 -9.53 -0.50 13.70
C THR A 16 -8.20 -0.01 13.17
N LEU A 17 -7.93 -0.18 11.87
CA LEU A 17 -6.71 0.37 11.25
C LEU A 17 -6.70 1.90 11.33
N LYS A 18 -7.84 2.57 11.10
CA LYS A 18 -7.92 4.02 11.25
C LYS A 18 -7.58 4.48 12.67
N LYS A 19 -8.08 3.76 13.68
CA LYS A 19 -7.79 4.10 15.09
C LYS A 19 -6.30 4.02 15.36
N PHE A 20 -5.66 2.93 14.97
CA PHE A 20 -4.22 2.75 15.07
C PHE A 20 -3.46 3.89 14.36
N LEU A 21 -3.80 4.21 13.12
CA LEU A 21 -3.12 5.26 12.37
C LEU A 21 -3.32 6.66 12.94
N LEU A 22 -4.41 6.91 13.68
CA LEU A 22 -4.63 8.19 14.38
C LEU A 22 -3.67 8.41 15.55
N GLU A 23 -3.02 7.38 16.05
CA GLU A 23 -1.98 7.49 17.08
C GLU A 23 -0.66 8.03 16.51
N HIS A 24 -0.46 7.88 15.19
CA HIS A 24 0.78 8.25 14.50
C HIS A 24 0.63 9.45 13.55
N PHE A 25 -0.57 9.72 13.03
CA PHE A 25 -0.80 10.70 11.96
C PHE A 25 -1.96 11.65 12.25
N PRO A 26 -1.88 12.92 11.80
CA PRO A 26 -2.97 13.88 11.92
C PRO A 26 -4.27 13.40 11.26
N LEU A 27 -5.40 13.71 11.88
CA LEU A 27 -6.72 13.31 11.37
C LEU A 27 -6.99 13.84 9.96
N SER A 28 -6.55 15.07 9.64
CA SER A 28 -6.74 15.68 8.31
C SER A 28 -6.09 14.86 7.21
N ASP A 29 -4.84 14.47 7.41
CA ASP A 29 -4.03 13.76 6.44
C ASP A 29 -4.57 12.34 6.23
N LEU A 30 -4.94 11.69 7.33
CA LEU A 30 -5.56 10.38 7.30
C LEU A 30 -6.92 10.38 6.59
N GLN A 31 -7.75 11.43 6.81
CA GLN A 31 -9.03 11.58 6.11
C GLN A 31 -8.82 11.78 4.61
N GLN A 32 -7.84 12.57 4.22
CA GLN A 32 -7.52 12.79 2.81
C GLN A 32 -7.07 11.48 2.14
N VAL A 33 -6.10 10.77 2.72
CA VAL A 33 -5.60 9.50 2.16
C VAL A 33 -6.71 8.44 2.12
N PHE A 34 -7.53 8.32 3.16
CA PHE A 34 -8.65 7.37 3.16
C PHE A 34 -9.69 7.70 2.10
N SER A 35 -9.94 8.99 1.85
CA SER A 35 -10.83 9.45 0.78
C SER A 35 -10.24 9.14 -0.59
N ASP A 36 -8.96 9.48 -0.83
CA ASP A 36 -8.29 9.28 -2.11
C ASP A 36 -8.26 7.79 -2.50
N TYR A 37 -7.96 6.91 -1.55
CA TYR A 37 -7.93 5.47 -1.78
C TYR A 37 -9.28 4.77 -1.61
N HIS A 38 -10.37 5.52 -1.36
CA HIS A 38 -11.72 5.00 -1.15
C HIS A 38 -11.79 3.91 -0.07
N ILE A 39 -11.03 4.06 1.03
CA ILE A 39 -11.01 3.10 2.12
C ILE A 39 -12.39 2.98 2.75
N GLY A 40 -12.86 1.75 2.94
CA GLY A 40 -14.14 1.48 3.56
C GLY A 40 -14.00 0.79 4.92
N THR A 41 -15.13 0.67 5.62
CA THR A 41 -15.22 -0.06 6.88
C THR A 41 -16.34 -1.09 6.79
N ALA A 42 -16.06 -2.36 7.06
CA ALA A 42 -17.03 -3.42 7.14
C ALA A 42 -17.77 -3.42 8.49
N LYS A 43 -18.85 -4.19 8.58
CA LYS A 43 -19.72 -4.25 9.77
C LYS A 43 -18.96 -4.61 11.05
N ASN A 44 -17.92 -5.44 10.94
CA ASN A 44 -17.12 -5.89 12.08
C ASN A 44 -15.86 -5.04 12.30
N SER A 45 -15.87 -3.77 11.89
CA SER A 45 -14.74 -2.83 12.03
C SER A 45 -13.52 -3.16 11.14
N GLU A 46 -13.66 -4.17 10.26
CA GLU A 46 -12.63 -4.54 9.30
C GLU A 46 -12.42 -3.44 8.26
N THR A 47 -11.19 -3.25 7.82
CA THR A 47 -10.84 -2.31 6.75
C THR A 47 -11.12 -2.93 5.39
N ILE A 48 -11.76 -2.16 4.51
CA ILE A 48 -12.02 -2.53 3.12
C ILE A 48 -11.07 -1.76 2.22
N PHE A 49 -10.22 -2.45 1.47
CA PHE A 49 -9.30 -1.92 0.47
C PHE A 49 -9.85 -2.22 -0.93
N PRO A 50 -10.48 -1.25 -1.61
CA PRO A 50 -11.05 -1.47 -2.92
C PRO A 50 -9.97 -1.53 -3.99
N GLN A 51 -10.12 -2.45 -4.93
CA GLN A 51 -9.38 -2.47 -6.17
C GLN A 51 -10.20 -1.79 -7.25
N ILE A 52 -9.84 -0.55 -7.57
CA ILE A 52 -10.49 0.28 -8.58
C ILE A 52 -9.49 0.48 -9.71
N ASP A 53 -9.87 0.06 -10.91
CA ASP A 53 -8.99 0.15 -12.08
C ASP A 53 -8.86 1.58 -12.62
N ILE A 54 -7.92 1.78 -13.52
CA ILE A 54 -7.63 3.10 -14.12
C ILE A 54 -8.84 3.72 -14.84
N GLN A 55 -9.87 2.94 -15.18
CA GLN A 55 -11.13 3.42 -15.73
C GLN A 55 -12.18 3.72 -14.64
N GLY A 56 -11.83 3.69 -13.36
CA GLY A 56 -12.73 3.94 -12.23
C GLY A 56 -13.70 2.79 -11.91
N ARG A 57 -13.49 1.59 -12.44
CA ARG A 57 -14.36 0.44 -12.18
C ARG A 57 -13.87 -0.30 -10.92
N CYS A 58 -14.73 -0.45 -9.93
CA CYS A 58 -14.44 -1.29 -8.77
C CYS A 58 -14.45 -2.76 -9.19
N ARG A 59 -13.27 -3.40 -9.16
CA ARG A 59 -13.07 -4.80 -9.58
C ARG A 59 -13.39 -5.77 -8.45
N THR A 60 -12.94 -5.44 -7.26
CA THR A 60 -13.20 -6.14 -6.00
C THR A 60 -12.72 -5.29 -4.84
N ALA A 61 -12.73 -5.83 -3.62
CA ALA A 61 -12.06 -5.25 -2.47
C ALA A 61 -11.50 -6.37 -1.58
N LYS A 62 -10.34 -6.13 -1.01
CA LYS A 62 -9.75 -6.94 0.05
C LYS A 62 -10.33 -6.47 1.39
N ILE A 63 -10.65 -7.39 2.29
CA ILE A 63 -11.23 -7.07 3.60
C ILE A 63 -10.32 -7.68 4.65
N MET A 64 -9.83 -6.84 5.56
CA MET A 64 -8.85 -7.24 6.56
C MET A 64 -9.19 -6.67 7.93
N ALA A 65 -9.04 -7.52 8.94
CA ALA A 65 -9.12 -7.12 10.34
C ALA A 65 -7.71 -6.81 10.88
N TYR A 66 -7.64 -5.76 11.69
CA TYR A 66 -6.42 -5.35 12.39
C TYR A 66 -6.71 -5.27 13.89
N ASP A 67 -5.70 -5.57 14.71
CA ASP A 67 -5.73 -5.34 16.14
C ASP A 67 -5.40 -3.87 16.47
N GLU A 68 -5.33 -3.56 17.77
CA GLU A 68 -5.03 -2.22 18.27
C GLU A 68 -3.62 -1.74 17.92
N ASN A 69 -2.68 -2.66 17.66
CA ASN A 69 -1.30 -2.36 17.28
C ASN A 69 -1.11 -2.33 15.75
N GLY A 70 -2.19 -2.32 14.98
CA GLY A 70 -2.13 -2.32 13.52
C GLY A 70 -1.65 -3.63 12.90
N HIS A 71 -1.56 -4.73 13.68
CA HIS A 71 -1.22 -6.03 13.14
C HIS A 71 -2.45 -6.73 12.55
N ARG A 72 -2.23 -7.43 11.45
CA ARG A 72 -3.29 -8.19 10.80
C ARG A 72 -3.78 -9.32 11.69
N ILE A 73 -5.07 -9.34 12.01
CA ILE A 73 -5.73 -10.49 12.64
C ILE A 73 -5.99 -11.55 11.57
N LYS A 74 -5.40 -12.72 11.75
CA LYS A 74 -5.56 -13.86 10.86
C LYS A 74 -6.69 -14.77 11.35
N ASP A 75 -7.55 -15.24 10.42
CA ASP A 75 -8.47 -16.32 10.76
C ASP A 75 -7.70 -17.65 10.99
N LYS A 76 -8.39 -18.69 11.47
CA LYS A 76 -7.78 -20.01 11.74
C LYS A 76 -7.12 -20.65 10.50
N MET A 77 -7.46 -20.19 9.31
CA MET A 77 -6.95 -20.68 8.03
C MET A 77 -6.05 -19.66 7.32
N ASP A 78 -5.76 -18.53 7.96
CA ASP A 78 -4.98 -17.40 7.40
C ASP A 78 -5.49 -16.94 6.02
N ARG A 79 -6.80 -16.99 5.81
CA ARG A 79 -7.41 -16.62 4.53
C ARG A 79 -7.64 -15.13 4.46
N ILE A 80 -7.40 -14.59 3.27
CA ILE A 80 -7.80 -13.23 2.92
C ILE A 80 -9.29 -13.24 2.56
N ASP A 81 -10.05 -12.35 3.14
CA ASP A 81 -11.47 -12.18 2.79
C ASP A 81 -11.62 -11.16 1.65
N TRP A 82 -12.54 -11.45 0.75
CA TRP A 82 -12.75 -10.69 -0.48
C TRP A 82 -14.22 -10.33 -0.67
N LEU A 83 -14.47 -9.09 -1.08
CA LEU A 83 -15.82 -8.60 -1.35
C LEU A 83 -16.56 -9.46 -2.38
N HIS A 84 -15.90 -9.84 -3.49
CA HIS A 84 -16.50 -10.70 -4.49
C HIS A 84 -16.91 -12.08 -3.93
N ALA A 85 -16.08 -12.66 -3.06
CA ALA A 85 -16.39 -13.94 -2.42
C ALA A 85 -17.63 -13.84 -1.50
N ARG A 86 -17.71 -12.76 -0.71
CA ARG A 86 -18.91 -12.47 0.11
C ARG A 86 -20.17 -12.31 -0.75
N ILE A 87 -20.08 -11.59 -1.88
CA ILE A 87 -21.20 -11.38 -2.82
C ILE A 87 -21.62 -12.71 -3.46
N MET A 88 -20.67 -13.50 -3.96
CA MET A 88 -20.93 -14.80 -4.57
C MET A 88 -21.63 -15.73 -3.59
N LYS A 89 -21.10 -15.85 -2.37
CA LYS A 89 -21.73 -16.64 -1.30
C LYS A 89 -23.16 -16.19 -1.02
N LYS A 90 -23.38 -14.88 -0.90
CA LYS A 90 -24.71 -14.30 -0.62
C LYS A 90 -25.71 -14.56 -1.76
N LYS A 91 -25.25 -14.58 -3.01
CA LYS A 91 -26.08 -14.76 -4.20
C LYS A 91 -26.15 -16.21 -4.68
N GLY A 92 -25.45 -17.15 -4.05
CA GLY A 92 -25.36 -18.54 -4.47
C GLY A 92 -24.67 -18.73 -5.83
N LEU A 93 -23.76 -17.82 -6.21
CA LEU A 93 -23.02 -17.87 -7.47
C LEU A 93 -21.82 -18.83 -7.36
N LYS A 94 -21.47 -19.46 -8.49
CA LYS A 94 -20.26 -20.28 -8.61
C LYS A 94 -19.08 -19.41 -9.09
N PRO A 95 -17.82 -19.81 -8.87
CA PRO A 95 -16.64 -19.11 -9.39
C PRO A 95 -16.69 -18.88 -10.91
N SER A 96 -17.24 -19.82 -11.68
CA SER A 96 -17.45 -19.71 -13.13
C SER A 96 -18.39 -18.57 -13.56
N ASP A 97 -19.26 -18.13 -12.65
CA ASP A 97 -20.25 -17.07 -12.93
C ASP A 97 -19.66 -15.66 -12.70
N TRP A 98 -18.41 -15.59 -12.25
CA TRP A 98 -17.74 -14.33 -11.88
C TRP A 98 -16.45 -14.14 -12.68
N ASN A 99 -16.42 -13.12 -13.51
CA ASN A 99 -15.21 -12.73 -14.22
C ASN A 99 -14.35 -11.81 -13.31
N LEU A 100 -13.56 -12.42 -12.43
CA LEU A 100 -12.65 -11.69 -11.56
C LEU A 100 -11.45 -11.18 -12.36
N LYS A 101 -11.32 -9.86 -12.46
CA LYS A 101 -10.14 -9.20 -12.99
C LYS A 101 -9.62 -8.22 -11.93
N GLN A 102 -8.65 -8.65 -11.16
CA GLN A 102 -7.99 -7.81 -10.15
C GLN A 102 -7.12 -6.75 -10.79
N CYS A 103 -6.86 -5.68 -10.07
CA CYS A 103 -5.95 -4.59 -10.42
C CYS A 103 -5.16 -4.16 -9.17
N LEU A 104 -4.20 -3.26 -9.32
CA LEU A 104 -3.45 -2.73 -8.20
C LEU A 104 -4.38 -1.93 -7.25
N PHE A 105 -4.12 -2.01 -5.97
CA PHE A 105 -4.72 -1.08 -5.02
C PHE A 105 -4.18 0.34 -5.30
N GLY A 106 -5.07 1.33 -5.35
CA GLY A 106 -4.72 2.71 -5.72
C GLY A 106 -4.60 2.96 -7.23
N GLU A 107 -4.80 1.96 -8.11
CA GLU A 107 -4.63 2.08 -9.58
C GLU A 107 -5.41 3.23 -10.21
N HIS A 108 -6.60 3.55 -9.70
CA HIS A 108 -7.44 4.65 -10.20
C HIS A 108 -6.77 6.03 -10.08
N LEU A 109 -5.84 6.21 -9.14
CA LEU A 109 -5.11 7.45 -8.94
C LEU A 109 -4.11 7.73 -10.07
N LEU A 110 -3.71 6.72 -10.85
CA LEU A 110 -2.82 6.89 -12.00
C LEU A 110 -3.35 7.87 -13.03
N SER A 111 -4.68 8.00 -13.16
CA SER A 111 -5.31 8.90 -14.13
C SER A 111 -5.24 10.36 -13.71
N SER A 112 -5.30 10.67 -12.43
CA SER A 112 -5.25 12.04 -11.87
C SER A 112 -3.83 12.48 -11.50
N ARG A 113 -2.92 11.54 -11.21
CA ARG A 113 -1.54 11.75 -10.77
C ARG A 113 -0.55 11.26 -11.84
N SER A 114 -0.68 11.81 -13.06
CA SER A 114 0.02 11.29 -14.26
C SER A 114 1.53 11.51 -14.27
N ASN A 115 2.02 12.54 -13.59
CA ASN A 115 3.43 12.96 -13.63
C ASN A 115 4.25 12.44 -12.44
N GLU A 116 3.61 11.86 -11.44
CA GLU A 116 4.29 11.42 -10.23
C GLU A 116 4.94 10.06 -10.44
N ALA A 117 6.09 9.84 -9.79
CA ALA A 117 6.70 8.53 -9.73
C ALA A 117 5.79 7.57 -8.94
N VAL A 118 5.69 6.35 -9.42
CA VAL A 118 4.86 5.32 -8.79
C VAL A 118 5.73 4.43 -7.92
N CYS A 119 5.42 4.38 -6.63
CA CYS A 119 6.02 3.44 -5.69
C CYS A 119 5.07 2.25 -5.49
N LEU A 120 5.56 1.04 -5.70
CA LEU A 120 4.78 -0.19 -5.60
C LEU A 120 5.26 -1.02 -4.41
N VAL A 121 4.35 -1.31 -3.48
CA VAL A 121 4.57 -2.12 -2.28
C VAL A 121 3.74 -3.40 -2.30
N GLU A 122 3.96 -4.29 -1.34
CA GLU A 122 3.19 -5.54 -1.24
C GLU A 122 1.80 -5.32 -0.68
N SER A 123 1.67 -4.64 0.46
CA SER A 123 0.42 -4.54 1.20
C SER A 123 -0.28 -3.20 1.05
N GLU A 124 -1.60 -3.24 1.15
CA GLU A 124 -2.46 -2.05 1.09
C GLU A 124 -2.24 -1.14 2.31
N LYS A 125 -1.95 -1.72 3.50
CA LYS A 125 -1.61 -0.96 4.72
C LYS A 125 -0.32 -0.17 4.50
N THR A 126 0.71 -0.82 3.96
CA THR A 126 1.99 -0.20 3.63
C THR A 126 1.82 0.97 2.67
N ALA A 127 1.02 0.80 1.60
CA ALA A 127 0.75 1.89 0.65
C ALA A 127 0.07 3.10 1.32
N ILE A 128 -0.87 2.88 2.24
CA ILE A 128 -1.54 3.96 2.99
C ILE A 128 -0.56 4.69 3.91
N ILE A 129 0.28 3.96 4.65
CA ILE A 129 1.27 4.57 5.55
C ILE A 129 2.30 5.38 4.76
N CYS A 130 2.83 4.81 3.68
CA CYS A 130 3.75 5.53 2.81
C CYS A 130 3.13 6.77 2.17
N ALA A 131 1.86 6.72 1.78
CA ALA A 131 1.15 7.88 1.23
C ALA A 131 0.89 8.99 2.27
N LEU A 132 0.84 8.65 3.57
CA LEU A 132 0.76 9.62 4.66
C LEU A 132 2.10 10.31 4.90
N VAL A 133 3.22 9.57 4.77
CA VAL A 133 4.57 10.10 5.02
C VAL A 133 5.13 10.81 3.79
N TYR A 134 4.93 10.26 2.60
CA TYR A 134 5.48 10.75 1.32
C TYR A 134 4.36 10.98 0.29
N PRO A 135 3.53 12.01 0.48
CA PRO A 135 2.38 12.29 -0.38
C PRO A 135 2.76 12.72 -1.81
N GLU A 136 4.02 13.10 -2.06
CA GLU A 136 4.54 13.49 -3.36
C GLU A 136 4.70 12.31 -4.33
N TYR A 137 4.73 11.07 -3.84
CA TYR A 137 4.76 9.86 -4.65
C TYR A 137 3.38 9.21 -4.72
N LEU A 138 3.15 8.50 -5.80
CA LEU A 138 1.93 7.70 -5.95
C LEU A 138 2.18 6.26 -5.44
N TRP A 139 1.65 5.95 -4.27
CA TRP A 139 1.81 4.65 -3.64
C TRP A 139 0.71 3.68 -4.06
N LEU A 140 1.10 2.54 -4.63
CA LEU A 140 0.21 1.47 -5.05
C LEU A 140 0.60 0.16 -4.34
N ALA A 141 -0.35 -0.80 -4.25
CA ALA A 141 -0.04 -2.12 -3.72
C ALA A 141 -0.51 -3.24 -4.66
N CYS A 142 0.33 -4.29 -4.77
CA CYS A 142 -0.02 -5.50 -5.53
C CYS A 142 -0.82 -6.52 -4.70
N GLY A 143 -0.93 -6.34 -3.39
CA GLY A 143 -1.72 -7.18 -2.50
C GLY A 143 -1.04 -8.48 -2.06
N GLY A 144 0.27 -8.62 -2.25
CA GLY A 144 1.09 -9.72 -1.73
C GLY A 144 2.27 -10.11 -2.62
N LYS A 145 3.28 -10.71 -2.01
CA LYS A 145 4.59 -11.09 -2.57
C LYS A 145 4.54 -11.72 -3.97
N GLN A 146 3.55 -12.58 -4.23
CA GLN A 146 3.42 -13.31 -5.49
C GLN A 146 2.60 -12.57 -6.56
N ASN A 147 2.09 -11.38 -6.25
CA ASN A 147 1.18 -10.64 -7.13
C ASN A 147 1.85 -9.60 -8.01
N LEU A 148 3.17 -9.43 -7.92
CA LEU A 148 3.93 -8.65 -8.89
C LEU A 148 3.96 -9.41 -10.22
N LYS A 149 2.92 -9.22 -11.04
CA LYS A 149 2.69 -9.92 -12.31
C LYS A 149 2.41 -8.92 -13.41
N PRO A 150 2.92 -9.13 -14.65
CA PRO A 150 2.67 -8.23 -15.77
C PRO A 150 1.18 -7.93 -15.98
N GLU A 151 0.30 -8.91 -15.80
CA GLU A 151 -1.14 -8.76 -16.02
C GLU A 151 -1.78 -7.78 -15.01
N MET A 152 -1.29 -7.73 -13.77
CA MET A 152 -1.73 -6.77 -12.77
C MET A 152 -1.12 -5.39 -12.95
N CYS A 153 0.08 -5.34 -13.52
CA CYS A 153 0.87 -4.11 -13.62
C CYS A 153 0.69 -3.38 -14.97
N GLN A 154 -0.21 -3.81 -15.84
CA GLN A 154 -0.43 -3.21 -17.16
C GLN A 154 -0.77 -1.71 -17.11
N ALA A 155 -1.44 -1.26 -16.05
CA ALA A 155 -1.76 0.15 -15.85
C ALA A 155 -0.51 1.03 -15.60
N LEU A 156 0.63 0.42 -15.30
CA LEU A 156 1.92 1.11 -15.11
C LEU A 156 2.66 1.40 -16.43
N ALA A 157 2.06 1.07 -17.57
CA ALA A 157 2.67 1.30 -18.88
C ALA A 157 3.05 2.79 -19.06
N GLY A 158 4.32 3.02 -19.43
CA GLY A 158 4.87 4.36 -19.64
C GLY A 158 5.15 5.16 -18.35
N ARG A 159 5.04 4.55 -17.15
CA ARG A 159 5.33 5.21 -15.87
C ARG A 159 6.74 4.91 -15.39
N ASN A 160 7.29 5.84 -14.61
CA ASN A 160 8.45 5.58 -13.77
C ASN A 160 7.98 4.84 -12.51
N VAL A 161 8.56 3.68 -12.24
CA VAL A 161 8.13 2.79 -11.15
C VAL A 161 9.31 2.49 -10.24
N VAL A 162 9.08 2.60 -8.94
CA VAL A 162 9.99 2.17 -7.89
C VAL A 162 9.35 1.00 -7.16
N LEU A 163 9.99 -0.15 -7.14
CA LEU A 163 9.56 -1.33 -6.41
C LEU A 163 10.09 -1.27 -4.98
N CYS A 164 9.21 -1.34 -4.00
CA CYS A 164 9.55 -1.35 -2.58
C CYS A 164 9.05 -2.66 -1.94
N PRO A 165 9.74 -3.78 -2.14
CA PRO A 165 9.35 -5.08 -1.59
C PRO A 165 9.52 -5.13 -0.07
N ASP A 166 8.81 -6.04 0.60
CA ASP A 166 9.15 -6.46 1.96
C ASP A 166 10.55 -7.11 1.96
N ALA A 167 11.29 -7.04 3.06
CA ALA A 167 12.68 -7.50 3.12
C ALA A 167 12.86 -8.99 2.72
N ASP A 168 11.84 -9.83 2.97
CA ASP A 168 11.86 -11.25 2.56
C ASP A 168 11.46 -11.47 1.09
N ALA A 169 11.07 -10.42 0.36
CA ALA A 169 10.54 -10.51 -1.01
C ALA A 169 11.50 -10.00 -2.09
N VAL A 170 12.59 -9.37 -1.73
CA VAL A 170 13.53 -8.67 -2.64
C VAL A 170 13.99 -9.56 -3.78
N ALA A 171 14.57 -10.72 -3.50
CA ALA A 171 15.03 -11.63 -4.54
C ALA A 171 13.91 -12.08 -5.49
N ASN A 172 12.70 -12.28 -4.95
CA ASN A 172 11.52 -12.64 -5.75
C ASN A 172 11.08 -11.50 -6.67
N TRP A 173 11.11 -10.27 -6.18
CA TRP A 173 10.72 -9.10 -6.95
C TRP A 173 11.77 -8.71 -7.99
N GLU A 174 13.06 -8.86 -7.68
CA GLU A 174 14.14 -8.65 -8.65
C GLU A 174 14.01 -9.62 -9.85
N GLU A 175 13.73 -10.89 -9.61
CA GLU A 175 13.47 -11.84 -10.71
C GLU A 175 12.27 -11.41 -11.58
N ARG A 176 11.23 -10.83 -10.96
CA ARG A 176 10.02 -10.40 -11.66
C ARG A 176 10.16 -9.05 -12.34
N ARG A 177 11.03 -8.17 -11.85
CA ARG A 177 11.28 -6.83 -12.37
C ARG A 177 11.53 -6.83 -13.88
N SER A 178 12.33 -7.77 -14.37
CA SER A 178 12.67 -7.89 -15.78
C SER A 178 11.45 -8.04 -16.71
N LYS A 179 10.37 -8.64 -16.22
CA LYS A 179 9.11 -8.83 -16.96
C LYS A 179 8.30 -7.55 -17.09
N LEU A 180 8.53 -6.57 -16.21
CA LEU A 180 7.85 -5.28 -16.21
C LEU A 180 8.57 -4.24 -17.06
N PHE A 181 9.87 -4.42 -17.33
CA PHE A 181 10.67 -3.54 -18.19
C PHE A 181 10.10 -3.36 -19.59
N SER A 182 9.34 -4.31 -20.09
CA SER A 182 8.81 -4.27 -21.45
C SER A 182 7.76 -3.18 -21.68
N PHE A 183 7.19 -2.60 -20.63
CA PHE A 183 6.12 -1.61 -20.77
C PHE A 183 6.24 -0.40 -19.83
N CYS A 184 6.94 -0.47 -18.71
CA CYS A 184 7.23 0.71 -17.89
C CYS A 184 8.27 1.59 -18.58
N GLN A 185 8.24 2.91 -18.34
CA GLN A 185 9.24 3.84 -18.85
C GLN A 185 10.59 3.60 -18.17
N ASN A 186 10.57 3.48 -16.85
CA ASN A 186 11.70 3.08 -16.02
C ASN A 186 11.18 2.21 -14.86
N ILE A 187 12.01 1.32 -14.34
CA ILE A 187 11.67 0.50 -13.17
C ILE A 187 12.91 0.23 -12.34
N GLU A 188 12.88 0.70 -11.12
CA GLU A 188 13.97 0.59 -10.16
C GLU A 188 13.54 -0.22 -8.94
N MET A 189 14.51 -0.80 -8.24
CA MET A 189 14.30 -1.44 -6.95
C MET A 189 14.77 -0.47 -5.86
N PHE A 190 13.93 -0.22 -4.88
CA PHE A 190 14.30 0.56 -3.71
C PHE A 190 14.88 -0.37 -2.65
N ASP A 191 16.16 -0.21 -2.39
CA ASP A 191 16.90 -0.95 -1.37
C ASP A 191 16.86 -0.13 -0.07
N TRP A 192 15.85 -0.37 0.74
CA TRP A 192 15.52 0.42 1.94
C TRP A 192 15.94 -0.26 3.25
N TYR A 193 16.50 -1.46 3.18
CA TYR A 193 16.83 -2.26 4.36
C TYR A 193 18.31 -2.62 4.38
N GLU A 194 18.84 -2.82 5.58
CA GLU A 194 20.20 -3.31 5.81
C GLU A 194 20.26 -4.84 5.73
N ASP A 195 21.48 -5.38 5.57
CA ASP A 195 21.74 -6.82 5.52
C ASP A 195 21.15 -7.57 6.74
N GLU A 196 21.08 -6.89 7.91
CA GLU A 196 20.49 -7.44 9.14
C GLU A 196 18.98 -7.71 9.05
N LEU A 197 18.29 -7.01 8.16
CA LEU A 197 16.86 -7.19 7.93
C LEU A 197 16.57 -8.17 6.78
N GLU A 198 17.60 -8.61 6.05
CA GLU A 198 17.42 -9.54 4.94
C GLU A 198 16.70 -10.81 5.39
N GLY A 199 15.64 -11.15 4.67
CA GLY A 199 14.80 -12.31 4.98
C GLY A 199 13.83 -12.12 6.16
N SER A 200 13.85 -10.96 6.84
CA SER A 200 12.81 -10.60 7.81
C SER A 200 11.47 -10.34 7.09
N LYS A 201 10.38 -10.26 7.85
CA LYS A 201 9.05 -9.91 7.31
C LYS A 201 8.73 -8.42 7.47
N ARG A 202 9.74 -7.60 7.71
CA ARG A 202 9.56 -6.16 7.84
C ARG A 202 9.31 -5.53 6.48
N ASP A 203 8.49 -4.52 6.48
CA ASP A 203 8.22 -3.67 5.33
C ASP A 203 8.63 -2.21 5.63
N ILE A 204 8.64 -1.37 4.61
CA ILE A 204 9.01 0.05 4.76
C ILE A 204 8.10 0.78 5.75
N ALA A 205 6.83 0.39 5.88
CA ALA A 205 5.90 1.02 6.82
C ALA A 205 6.27 0.73 8.27
N ASP A 206 6.83 -0.45 8.57
CA ASP A 206 7.31 -0.77 9.92
C ASP A 206 8.42 0.20 10.35
N VAL A 207 9.37 0.48 9.45
CA VAL A 207 10.46 1.45 9.70
C VAL A 207 9.92 2.87 9.85
N LEU A 208 8.97 3.27 9.00
CA LEU A 208 8.37 4.61 9.06
C LEU A 208 7.58 4.85 10.35
N LEU A 209 6.88 3.83 10.85
CA LEU A 209 6.14 3.93 12.12
C LEU A 209 7.08 4.03 13.32
N GLU A 210 8.12 3.21 13.39
CA GLU A 210 9.14 3.28 14.44
C GLU A 210 9.77 4.68 14.49
N PHE A 211 10.11 5.22 13.32
CA PHE A 211 10.64 6.58 13.25
C PHE A 211 9.64 7.64 13.75
N GLN A 212 8.35 7.52 13.41
CA GLN A 212 7.33 8.44 13.91
C GLN A 212 7.21 8.40 15.44
N GLU A 213 7.38 7.23 16.04
CA GLU A 213 7.40 7.06 17.50
C GLU A 213 8.61 7.75 18.13
N GLU A 214 9.82 7.56 17.59
CA GLU A 214 11.06 8.19 18.07
C GLU A 214 11.00 9.72 17.97
N VAL A 215 10.46 10.28 16.88
CA VAL A 215 10.27 11.72 16.71
C VAL A 215 9.28 12.30 17.72
N GLN A 216 8.21 11.59 18.03
CA GLN A 216 7.24 12.02 19.04
C GLN A 216 7.84 12.02 20.44
N GLU A 217 8.74 11.09 20.74
CA GLU A 217 9.43 11.03 22.03
C GLU A 217 10.54 12.09 22.18
N THR A 218 11.20 12.48 21.08
CA THR A 218 12.40 13.30 21.12
C THR A 218 12.18 14.80 20.90
N THR A 219 11.08 15.28 20.32
CA THR A 219 10.97 16.69 19.95
C THR A 219 9.59 17.31 20.03
N GLN A 220 9.57 18.54 20.57
CA GLN A 220 8.52 19.56 20.38
C GLN A 220 8.69 20.35 19.06
N GLU A 221 9.63 20.03 18.19
CA GLU A 221 9.84 20.66 16.88
C GLU A 221 9.51 19.66 15.76
N GLU A 222 8.56 20.05 14.92
CA GLU A 222 8.12 19.26 13.75
C GLU A 222 9.25 19.16 12.71
N ILE A 223 9.98 18.06 12.68
CA ILE A 223 10.81 17.68 11.54
C ILE A 223 9.99 16.75 10.68
N LYS A 224 9.34 17.28 9.64
CA LYS A 224 8.77 16.48 8.55
C LYS A 224 9.82 16.34 7.47
N PRO A 225 10.21 15.12 7.08
CA PRO A 225 11.02 14.94 5.87
C PRO A 225 10.19 15.34 4.65
N THR A 226 10.76 16.21 3.84
CA THR A 226 10.05 16.85 2.72
C THR A 226 10.45 16.31 1.35
N THR A 227 11.50 15.49 1.27
CA THR A 227 12.02 14.97 -0.01
C THR A 227 12.62 13.57 0.13
N VAL A 228 12.82 12.89 -0.99
CA VAL A 228 13.62 11.63 -1.04
C VAL A 228 15.04 11.84 -0.53
N GLY A 229 15.60 13.06 -0.69
CA GLY A 229 16.88 13.43 -0.07
C GLY A 229 16.87 13.30 1.45
N ASP A 230 15.74 13.61 2.09
CA ASP A 230 15.56 13.48 3.53
C ASP A 230 15.44 12.02 3.96
N VAL A 231 14.88 11.15 3.12
CA VAL A 231 14.91 9.69 3.31
C VAL A 231 16.36 9.20 3.32
N CYS A 232 17.18 9.68 2.38
CA CYS A 232 18.61 9.34 2.34
C CYS A 232 19.37 9.84 3.58
N GLN A 233 18.97 10.98 4.14
CA GLN A 233 19.56 11.48 5.39
C GLN A 233 19.07 10.64 6.58
N TRP A 234 17.84 10.24 6.61
CA TRP A 234 17.26 9.38 7.63
C TRP A 234 17.81 7.97 7.61
N THR A 235 17.95 7.38 6.42
CA THR A 235 18.60 6.08 6.30
C THR A 235 20.01 6.13 6.88
N LYS A 236 20.74 7.26 6.73
CA LYS A 236 22.05 7.48 7.39
C LYS A 236 21.95 7.53 8.91
N GLU A 237 20.96 8.26 9.43
CA GLU A 237 20.76 8.44 10.88
C GLU A 237 20.28 7.13 11.54
N LEU A 238 19.54 6.30 10.81
CA LEU A 238 19.14 4.97 11.22
C LEU A 238 20.19 3.87 10.95
N GLY A 239 21.39 4.25 10.46
CA GLY A 239 22.45 3.31 10.11
C GLY A 239 22.26 2.61 8.76
N ILE A 240 21.26 2.97 7.97
CA ILE A 240 21.01 2.44 6.63
C ILE A 240 21.93 3.16 5.63
N ASP A 241 22.71 2.44 4.82
CA ASP A 241 23.68 3.03 3.87
C ASP A 241 22.97 3.81 2.75
N PRO A 242 23.08 5.15 2.71
CA PRO A 242 22.37 5.98 1.73
C PRO A 242 22.93 5.85 0.31
N ASP A 243 24.15 5.36 0.14
CA ASP A 243 24.72 5.15 -1.19
C ASP A 243 24.10 3.94 -1.91
N ARG A 244 23.30 3.14 -1.20
CA ARG A 244 22.46 2.07 -1.74
C ARG A 244 21.08 2.57 -2.20
N VAL A 245 20.72 3.80 -1.85
CA VAL A 245 19.43 4.41 -2.22
C VAL A 245 19.61 5.21 -3.51
N HIS A 246 19.66 4.55 -4.64
CA HIS A 246 19.66 5.20 -5.96
C HIS A 246 18.23 5.42 -6.44
N ILE A 247 17.63 6.55 -6.06
CA ILE A 247 16.40 7.04 -6.66
C ILE A 247 16.80 8.14 -7.64
N ASN A 248 17.05 7.78 -8.89
CA ASN A 248 17.11 8.74 -9.98
C ASN A 248 15.69 9.04 -10.44
N LEU A 249 15.12 10.10 -9.90
CA LEU A 249 13.81 10.65 -10.31
C LEU A 249 13.91 11.49 -11.56
#